data_4c468c9f22f008312723da4df4d43901
#
_entry.id   4c468c9f22f008312723da4df4d43901
#
_cell.length_a   1.000
_cell.length_b   1.000
_cell.length_c   1.000
_cell.angle_alpha   90.00
_cell.angle_beta   90.00
_cell.angle_gamma   90.00
#
_symmetry.space_group_name_H-M   'P 1'
#
loop_
_entity.id
_entity.type
_entity.pdbx_description
1 polymer ?
#
loop_
_entity_poly.entity_id
_entity_poly.type
_entity_poly.pdbx_seq_one_letter_code
_entity_poly.pdbx_strand_id
1 'polypeptide(L)'
;DELKAEVAQLKALLNGGNPRFGIITCDGWRVVDKDGKVRIGAVTDADGTAGVEWWDKDGTVRIDAATRVDGEAGVAWMDKDGKVRIGAATRVDGEASVGWYDKDGTPRIGAVTDADGQARLLLSDKDGTRRIGAVTLANGSASVALWDKDGTPRIGAATFADGTVGLPTKDLKKQ
;
A
#
# COMPACT_ATOMS: atom_id res chain seq x y z
N ASP A 1 -8.96 -44.28 24.57
CA ASP A 1 -9.52 -44.68 23.26
C ASP A 1 -10.33 -43.61 22.55
N GLU A 2 -10.92 -42.66 23.29
CA GLU A 2 -11.69 -41.52 22.73
C GLU A 2 -10.83 -40.62 21.83
N LEU A 3 -9.63 -40.26 22.28
CA LEU A 3 -8.68 -39.43 21.52
C LEU A 3 -8.24 -40.10 20.18
N LYS A 4 -8.12 -41.45 20.18
CA LYS A 4 -7.81 -42.17 18.94
C LYS A 4 -8.97 -42.14 17.94
N ALA A 5 -10.20 -42.20 18.45
CA ALA A 5 -11.39 -42.09 17.61
C ALA A 5 -11.54 -40.68 17.01
N GLU A 6 -11.31 -39.65 17.81
CA GLU A 6 -11.31 -38.25 17.33
C GLU A 6 -10.22 -37.97 16.29
N VAL A 7 -9.00 -38.48 16.52
CA VAL A 7 -7.90 -38.36 15.53
C VAL A 7 -8.21 -39.12 14.25
N ALA A 8 -8.89 -40.29 14.34
CA ALA A 8 -9.32 -41.05 13.17
C ALA A 8 -10.41 -40.31 12.38
N GLN A 9 -11.37 -39.69 13.07
CA GLN A 9 -12.40 -38.83 12.44
C GLN A 9 -11.81 -37.61 11.76
N LEU A 10 -10.89 -36.90 12.40
CA LEU A 10 -10.17 -35.79 11.83
C LEU A 10 -9.38 -36.18 10.57
N LYS A 11 -8.68 -37.33 10.64
CA LYS A 11 -7.97 -37.87 9.47
C LYS A 11 -8.92 -38.28 8.33
N ALA A 12 -10.08 -38.82 8.63
CA ALA A 12 -11.09 -39.16 7.61
C ALA A 12 -11.67 -37.91 6.95
N LEU A 13 -11.92 -36.84 7.73
CA LEU A 13 -12.37 -35.56 7.22
C LEU A 13 -11.31 -34.90 6.31
N LEU A 14 -10.03 -35.01 6.66
CA LEU A 14 -8.93 -34.46 5.88
C LEU A 14 -8.59 -35.28 4.62
N ASN A 15 -8.76 -36.58 4.66
CA ASN A 15 -8.45 -37.49 3.54
C ASN A 15 -9.65 -37.80 2.63
N GLY A 16 -10.86 -37.48 3.05
CA GLY A 16 -12.12 -37.81 2.36
C GLY A 16 -12.61 -36.80 1.32
N GLY A 17 -11.78 -35.88 0.85
CA GLY A 17 -12.16 -34.84 -0.14
C GLY A 17 -12.69 -33.58 0.53
N ASN A 18 -12.37 -32.47 0.02
CA ASN A 18 -12.74 -31.06 0.25
C ASN A 18 -13.57 -30.79 1.54
N PRO A 19 -12.96 -30.84 2.76
CA PRO A 19 -13.69 -30.57 3.98
C PRO A 19 -14.23 -29.12 3.96
N ARG A 20 -15.54 -28.97 4.21
CA ARG A 20 -16.16 -27.63 4.35
C ARG A 20 -16.18 -27.29 5.86
N PHE A 21 -15.37 -26.29 6.22
CA PHE A 21 -15.39 -25.70 7.54
C PHE A 21 -16.26 -24.45 7.51
N GLY A 22 -17.14 -24.26 8.49
CA GLY A 22 -17.93 -23.02 8.62
C GLY A 22 -17.04 -21.88 9.07
N ILE A 23 -16.41 -22.01 10.24
CA ILE A 23 -15.47 -21.07 10.84
C ILE A 23 -14.32 -21.87 11.44
N ILE A 24 -13.08 -21.46 11.18
CA ILE A 24 -11.89 -21.97 11.85
C ILE A 24 -11.37 -20.85 12.75
N THR A 25 -11.29 -21.09 14.06
CA THR A 25 -10.66 -20.16 15.01
C THR A 25 -9.27 -20.71 15.33
N CYS A 26 -8.25 -19.90 15.05
CA CYS A 26 -6.84 -20.21 15.31
C CYS A 26 -6.03 -18.91 15.43
N ASP A 27 -4.89 -18.99 16.12
CA ASP A 27 -3.99 -17.84 16.25
C ASP A 27 -3.26 -17.51 14.94
N GLY A 28 -3.21 -18.47 14.01
CA GLY A 28 -2.63 -18.29 12.69
C GLY A 28 -2.77 -19.52 11.82
N TRP A 29 -2.62 -19.38 10.52
CA TRP A 29 -2.61 -20.48 9.56
C TRP A 29 -1.53 -20.27 8.49
N ARG A 30 -1.11 -21.37 7.86
CA ARG A 30 -0.09 -21.35 6.81
C ARG A 30 -0.47 -22.32 5.68
N VAL A 31 -0.24 -21.86 4.45
CA VAL A 31 -0.21 -22.71 3.26
C VAL A 31 1.24 -23.00 2.95
N VAL A 32 1.59 -24.27 2.82
CA VAL A 32 2.94 -24.71 2.47
C VAL A 32 2.94 -25.37 1.10
N ASP A 33 4.06 -25.29 0.40
CA ASP A 33 4.27 -26.03 -0.85
C ASP A 33 4.64 -27.50 -0.58
N LYS A 34 4.89 -28.25 -1.64
CA LYS A 34 5.26 -29.70 -1.56
C LYS A 34 6.56 -29.96 -0.77
N ASP A 35 7.41 -28.96 -0.62
CA ASP A 35 8.70 -29.03 0.09
C ASP A 35 8.57 -28.50 1.54
N GLY A 36 7.34 -28.17 1.99
CA GLY A 36 7.05 -27.69 3.33
C GLY A 36 7.38 -26.20 3.54
N LYS A 37 7.74 -25.47 2.48
CA LYS A 37 7.98 -24.02 2.58
C LYS A 37 6.68 -23.25 2.66
N VAL A 38 6.60 -22.28 3.57
CA VAL A 38 5.45 -21.37 3.69
C VAL A 38 5.33 -20.55 2.42
N ARG A 39 4.11 -20.45 1.89
CA ARG A 39 3.76 -19.69 0.69
C ARG A 39 2.73 -18.60 0.99
N ILE A 40 1.85 -18.85 1.95
CA ILE A 40 0.90 -17.89 2.47
C ILE A 40 0.81 -18.12 3.96
N GLY A 41 0.75 -17.06 4.75
CA GLY A 41 0.51 -17.12 6.19
C GLY A 41 -0.36 -15.97 6.64
N ALA A 42 -1.18 -16.24 7.65
CA ALA A 42 -1.92 -15.24 8.38
C ALA A 42 -1.67 -15.45 9.86
N VAL A 43 -1.45 -14.34 10.56
CA VAL A 43 -1.14 -14.35 12.00
C VAL A 43 -1.72 -13.11 12.65
N THR A 44 -2.06 -13.25 13.93
CA THR A 44 -2.25 -12.11 14.83
C THR A 44 -1.16 -12.17 15.87
N ASP A 45 -0.34 -11.13 15.93
CA ASP A 45 0.77 -11.02 16.88
C ASP A 45 0.28 -10.68 18.29
N ALA A 46 1.14 -10.87 19.28
CA ALA A 46 0.84 -10.62 20.69
C ALA A 46 0.48 -9.15 20.99
N ASP A 47 0.92 -8.22 20.17
CA ASP A 47 0.59 -6.79 20.26
C ASP A 47 -0.77 -6.45 19.62
N GLY A 48 -1.43 -7.41 18.94
CA GLY A 48 -2.71 -7.21 18.26
C GLY A 48 -2.58 -6.86 16.78
N THR A 49 -1.36 -6.76 16.23
CA THR A 49 -1.16 -6.65 14.77
C THR A 49 -1.63 -7.91 14.08
N ALA A 50 -2.49 -7.78 13.08
CA ALA A 50 -2.99 -8.89 12.27
C ALA A 50 -2.55 -8.72 10.82
N GLY A 51 -1.99 -9.76 10.23
CA GLY A 51 -1.47 -9.70 8.87
C GLY A 51 -1.59 -10.98 8.07
N VAL A 52 -1.51 -10.81 6.76
CA VAL A 52 -1.38 -11.91 5.78
C VAL A 52 -0.21 -11.61 4.88
N GLU A 53 0.68 -12.58 4.73
CA GLU A 53 1.85 -12.47 3.88
C GLU A 53 1.87 -13.58 2.82
N TRP A 54 2.45 -13.24 1.66
CA TRP A 54 2.73 -14.19 0.57
C TRP A 54 4.23 -14.20 0.30
N TRP A 55 4.80 -15.40 0.29
CA TRP A 55 6.22 -15.63 0.03
C TRP A 55 6.45 -16.27 -1.34
N ASP A 56 7.54 -15.90 -1.99
CA ASP A 56 8.00 -16.63 -3.17
C ASP A 56 8.70 -17.93 -2.80
N LYS A 57 9.18 -18.67 -3.81
CA LYS A 57 9.87 -19.95 -3.63
C LYS A 57 11.17 -19.84 -2.81
N ASP A 58 11.76 -18.65 -2.75
CA ASP A 58 13.05 -18.41 -2.08
C ASP A 58 12.85 -17.89 -0.64
N GLY A 59 11.59 -17.70 -0.22
CA GLY A 59 11.22 -17.25 1.13
C GLY A 59 11.21 -15.70 1.27
N THR A 60 11.21 -14.99 0.15
CA THR A 60 11.06 -13.52 0.16
C THR A 60 9.58 -13.15 0.20
N VAL A 61 9.19 -12.25 1.12
CA VAL A 61 7.84 -11.69 1.14
C VAL A 61 7.62 -10.90 -0.14
N ARG A 62 6.50 -11.18 -0.82
CA ARG A 62 6.12 -10.54 -2.09
C ARG A 62 4.89 -9.66 -1.95
N ILE A 63 4.02 -10.01 -1.04
CA ILE A 63 2.86 -9.21 -0.66
C ILE A 63 2.74 -9.29 0.86
N ASP A 64 2.53 -8.16 1.48
CA ASP A 64 2.21 -8.02 2.88
C ASP A 64 0.96 -7.16 3.02
N ALA A 65 0.00 -7.62 3.81
CA ALA A 65 -1.21 -6.88 4.13
C ALA A 65 -1.45 -6.99 5.64
N ALA A 66 -1.52 -5.87 6.33
CA ALA A 66 -1.64 -5.85 7.78
C ALA A 66 -2.51 -4.71 8.30
N THR A 67 -3.12 -4.97 9.46
CA THR A 67 -3.67 -3.94 10.35
C THR A 67 -2.85 -3.91 11.62
N ARG A 68 -2.40 -2.74 12.03
CA ARG A 68 -1.53 -2.55 13.19
C ARG A 68 -2.33 -2.21 14.45
N VAL A 69 -1.71 -2.43 15.58
CA VAL A 69 -2.30 -2.13 16.91
C VAL A 69 -2.71 -0.67 17.07
N ASP A 70 -2.02 0.26 16.41
CA ASP A 70 -2.31 1.69 16.42
C ASP A 70 -3.46 2.09 15.48
N GLY A 71 -4.02 1.14 14.71
CA GLY A 71 -5.09 1.36 13.75
C GLY A 71 -4.63 1.66 12.32
N GLU A 72 -3.33 1.69 12.05
CA GLU A 72 -2.84 1.73 10.66
C GLU A 72 -3.22 0.45 9.92
N ALA A 73 -3.61 0.57 8.67
CA ALA A 73 -3.83 -0.56 7.78
C ALA A 73 -3.13 -0.32 6.45
N GLY A 74 -2.51 -1.36 5.90
CA GLY A 74 -1.79 -1.21 4.65
C GLY A 74 -1.56 -2.51 3.91
N VAL A 75 -1.17 -2.34 2.65
CA VAL A 75 -0.73 -3.43 1.78
C VAL A 75 0.52 -2.98 1.01
N ALA A 76 1.48 -3.88 0.87
CA ALA A 76 2.70 -3.65 0.11
C ALA A 76 2.96 -4.79 -0.86
N TRP A 77 3.38 -4.45 -2.07
CA TRP A 77 3.92 -5.38 -3.06
C TRP A 77 5.42 -5.17 -3.18
N MET A 78 6.17 -6.24 -3.06
CA MET A 78 7.62 -6.22 -3.02
C MET A 78 8.21 -6.91 -4.26
N ASP A 79 9.38 -6.44 -4.68
CA ASP A 79 10.16 -7.12 -5.71
C ASP A 79 10.88 -8.36 -5.16
N LYS A 80 11.67 -9.01 -6.00
CA LYS A 80 12.43 -10.22 -5.64
C LYS A 80 13.49 -9.97 -4.54
N ASP A 81 13.88 -8.72 -4.31
CA ASP A 81 14.88 -8.32 -3.33
C ASP A 81 14.22 -7.81 -2.03
N GLY A 82 12.88 -7.97 -1.90
CA GLY A 82 12.11 -7.55 -0.73
C GLY A 82 11.87 -6.04 -0.64
N LYS A 83 12.15 -5.28 -1.72
CA LYS A 83 11.90 -3.84 -1.74
C LYS A 83 10.46 -3.54 -2.14
N VAL A 84 9.82 -2.65 -1.42
CA VAL A 84 8.47 -2.18 -1.75
C VAL A 84 8.48 -1.48 -3.11
N ARG A 85 7.56 -1.90 -3.98
CA ARG A 85 7.35 -1.33 -5.32
C ARG A 85 6.01 -0.64 -5.45
N ILE A 86 5.02 -1.11 -4.74
CA ILE A 86 3.71 -0.47 -4.59
C ILE A 86 3.33 -0.58 -3.13
N GLY A 87 2.81 0.49 -2.54
CA GLY A 87 2.28 0.49 -1.19
C GLY A 87 1.01 1.32 -1.13
N ALA A 88 0.06 0.87 -0.33
CA ALA A 88 -1.14 1.63 0.01
C ALA A 88 -1.39 1.51 1.52
N ALA A 89 -1.75 2.60 2.16
CA ALA A 89 -2.00 2.62 3.59
C ALA A 89 -3.04 3.66 3.98
N THR A 90 -3.71 3.38 5.09
CA THR A 90 -4.47 4.36 5.87
C THR A 90 -3.80 4.52 7.22
N ARG A 91 -3.65 5.76 7.69
CA ARG A 91 -2.98 6.09 8.95
C ARG A 91 -3.98 6.46 10.04
N VAL A 92 -3.50 6.44 11.28
CA VAL A 92 -4.31 6.76 12.48
C VAL A 92 -4.87 8.18 12.46
N ASP A 93 -4.20 9.12 11.80
CA ASP A 93 -4.62 10.52 11.65
C ASP A 93 -5.65 10.73 10.53
N GLY A 94 -6.03 9.64 9.80
CA GLY A 94 -6.95 9.67 8.68
C GLY A 94 -6.30 9.91 7.31
N GLU A 95 -4.96 10.04 7.25
CA GLU A 95 -4.27 10.05 5.94
C GLU A 95 -4.49 8.72 5.22
N ALA A 96 -4.78 8.78 3.93
CA ALA A 96 -4.77 7.61 3.06
C ALA A 96 -3.83 7.88 1.88
N SER A 97 -2.99 6.90 1.55
CA SER A 97 -1.98 7.06 0.50
C SER A 97 -1.78 5.80 -0.32
N VAL A 98 -1.36 6.01 -1.58
CA VAL A 98 -0.84 4.96 -2.45
C VAL A 98 0.41 5.49 -3.15
N GLY A 99 1.43 4.65 -3.25
CA GLY A 99 2.70 5.02 -3.86
C GLY A 99 3.30 3.92 -4.73
N TRP A 100 3.99 4.33 -5.79
CA TRP A 100 4.82 3.48 -6.65
C TRP A 100 6.28 3.91 -6.52
N TYR A 101 7.14 2.96 -6.31
CA TYR A 101 8.56 3.16 -6.05
C TYR A 101 9.40 2.50 -7.14
N ASP A 102 10.50 3.12 -7.50
CA ASP A 102 11.46 2.49 -8.39
C ASP A 102 12.32 1.44 -7.66
N LYS A 103 13.27 0.83 -8.39
CA LYS A 103 14.15 -0.21 -7.83
C LYS A 103 15.03 0.27 -6.67
N ASP A 104 15.25 1.57 -6.54
CA ASP A 104 16.10 2.18 -5.52
C ASP A 104 15.28 2.68 -4.32
N GLY A 105 13.94 2.52 -4.37
CA GLY A 105 13.02 2.95 -3.33
C GLY A 105 12.59 4.42 -3.45
N THR A 106 12.93 5.08 -4.56
CA THR A 106 12.51 6.46 -4.82
C THR A 106 11.03 6.49 -5.19
N PRO A 107 10.18 7.28 -4.51
CA PRO A 107 8.78 7.43 -4.89
C PRO A 107 8.66 8.13 -6.24
N ARG A 108 7.97 7.48 -7.18
CA ARG A 108 7.80 7.94 -8.56
C ARG A 108 6.39 8.47 -8.83
N ILE A 109 5.41 7.83 -8.27
CA ILE A 109 4.01 8.23 -8.35
C ILE A 109 3.45 8.12 -6.94
N GLY A 110 2.69 9.11 -6.50
CA GLY A 110 2.00 9.08 -5.22
C GLY A 110 0.67 9.80 -5.29
N ALA A 111 -0.33 9.23 -4.65
CA ALA A 111 -1.60 9.89 -4.37
C ALA A 111 -1.86 9.83 -2.86
N VAL A 112 -2.29 10.95 -2.29
CA VAL A 112 -2.50 11.10 -0.85
C VAL A 112 -3.76 11.92 -0.61
N THR A 113 -4.55 11.51 0.36
CA THR A 113 -5.56 12.36 1.00
C THR A 113 -5.14 12.59 2.44
N ASP A 114 -4.94 13.84 2.83
CA ASP A 114 -4.53 14.21 4.18
C ASP A 114 -5.72 14.20 5.14
N ALA A 115 -5.43 14.15 6.43
CA ALA A 115 -6.43 14.30 7.51
C ALA A 115 -7.24 15.60 7.41
N ASP A 116 -6.64 16.65 6.84
CA ASP A 116 -7.28 17.97 6.64
C ASP A 116 -8.21 18.02 5.41
N GLY A 117 -8.38 16.91 4.68
CA GLY A 117 -9.20 16.84 3.47
C GLY A 117 -8.51 17.36 2.20
N GLN A 118 -7.19 17.56 2.22
CA GLN A 118 -6.43 17.84 1.01
C GLN A 118 -6.21 16.54 0.23
N ALA A 119 -6.24 16.63 -1.10
CA ALA A 119 -5.86 15.49 -1.94
C ALA A 119 -4.74 15.91 -2.90
N ARG A 120 -3.75 15.04 -3.07
CA ARG A 120 -2.57 15.29 -3.89
C ARG A 120 -2.25 14.12 -4.81
N LEU A 121 -1.86 14.42 -6.03
CA LEU A 121 -1.25 13.47 -6.98
C LEU A 121 0.11 14.03 -7.39
N LEU A 122 1.16 13.22 -7.27
CA LEU A 122 2.54 13.61 -7.52
C LEU A 122 3.22 12.61 -8.45
N LEU A 123 3.95 13.13 -9.44
CA LEU A 123 4.86 12.35 -10.26
C LEU A 123 6.28 12.95 -10.14
N SER A 124 7.24 12.09 -9.82
CA SER A 124 8.64 12.48 -9.64
C SER A 124 9.54 11.83 -10.69
N ASP A 125 10.64 12.48 -11.01
CA ASP A 125 11.67 11.90 -11.86
C ASP A 125 12.55 10.89 -11.12
N LYS A 126 13.57 10.36 -11.79
CA LYS A 126 14.48 9.34 -11.22
C LYS A 126 15.23 9.80 -9.98
N ASP A 127 15.40 11.10 -9.79
CA ASP A 127 16.13 11.69 -8.66
C ASP A 127 15.18 12.11 -7.52
N GLY A 128 13.88 11.78 -7.64
CA GLY A 128 12.85 12.13 -6.68
C GLY A 128 12.34 13.58 -6.80
N THR A 129 12.83 14.34 -7.78
CA THR A 129 12.36 15.71 -8.02
C THR A 129 10.95 15.68 -8.58
N ARG A 130 10.03 16.39 -7.93
CA ARG A 130 8.65 16.54 -8.41
C ARG A 130 8.62 17.16 -9.79
N ARG A 131 7.89 16.54 -10.72
CA ARG A 131 7.77 17.01 -12.10
C ARG A 131 6.34 17.38 -12.47
N ILE A 132 5.37 16.68 -11.93
CA ILE A 132 3.95 16.93 -12.14
C ILE A 132 3.25 16.80 -10.80
N GLY A 133 2.33 17.71 -10.51
CA GLY A 133 1.49 17.61 -9.32
C GLY A 133 0.14 18.26 -9.52
N ALA A 134 -0.86 17.67 -8.89
CA ALA A 134 -2.19 18.23 -8.73
C ALA A 134 -2.55 18.19 -7.25
N VAL A 135 -3.22 19.23 -6.78
CA VAL A 135 -3.69 19.32 -5.39
C VAL A 135 -5.07 19.96 -5.34
N THR A 136 -5.89 19.45 -4.43
CA THR A 136 -7.08 20.13 -3.94
C THR A 136 -6.88 20.42 -2.46
N LEU A 137 -7.16 21.63 -2.03
CA LEU A 137 -7.01 22.09 -0.65
C LEU A 137 -8.34 22.04 0.09
N ALA A 138 -8.30 21.93 1.42
CA ALA A 138 -9.49 21.90 2.28
C ALA A 138 -10.41 23.13 2.13
N ASN A 139 -9.84 24.28 1.72
CA ASN A 139 -10.60 25.50 1.45
C ASN A 139 -11.31 25.53 0.09
N GLY A 140 -11.24 24.43 -0.70
CA GLY A 140 -11.84 24.35 -2.02
C GLY A 140 -10.95 24.85 -3.18
N SER A 141 -9.76 25.35 -2.90
CA SER A 141 -8.79 25.70 -3.95
C SER A 141 -8.22 24.44 -4.59
N ALA A 142 -7.92 24.49 -5.89
CA ALA A 142 -7.27 23.41 -6.60
C ALA A 142 -6.18 23.92 -7.52
N SER A 143 -5.12 23.17 -7.73
CA SER A 143 -4.07 23.53 -8.67
C SER A 143 -3.42 22.32 -9.34
N VAL A 144 -2.83 22.59 -10.51
CA VAL A 144 -1.94 21.67 -11.20
C VAL A 144 -0.67 22.43 -11.58
N ALA A 145 0.49 21.78 -11.46
CA ALA A 145 1.75 22.40 -11.84
C ALA A 145 2.73 21.40 -12.45
N LEU A 146 3.61 21.93 -13.31
CA LEU A 146 4.76 21.25 -13.90
C LEU A 146 6.03 21.96 -13.45
N TRP A 147 7.00 21.19 -13.03
CA TRP A 147 8.31 21.67 -12.57
C TRP A 147 9.43 21.23 -13.51
N ASP A 148 10.44 22.07 -13.63
CA ASP A 148 11.67 21.68 -14.33
C ASP A 148 12.55 20.73 -13.48
N LYS A 149 13.72 20.37 -14.02
CA LYS A 149 14.67 19.48 -13.34
C LYS A 149 15.23 20.03 -12.02
N ASP A 150 15.17 21.32 -11.82
CA ASP A 150 15.69 22.01 -10.64
C ASP A 150 14.58 22.29 -9.60
N GLY A 151 13.37 21.73 -9.82
CA GLY A 151 12.23 21.90 -8.93
C GLY A 151 11.56 23.28 -9.04
N THR A 152 11.86 24.06 -10.08
CA THR A 152 11.22 25.34 -10.32
C THR A 152 9.91 25.16 -11.08
N PRO A 153 8.76 25.68 -10.60
CA PRO A 153 7.49 25.60 -11.33
C PRO A 153 7.56 26.40 -12.62
N ARG A 154 7.19 25.79 -13.75
CA ARG A 154 7.22 26.37 -15.08
C ARG A 154 5.83 26.60 -15.66
N ILE A 155 4.93 25.69 -15.42
CA ILE A 155 3.55 25.75 -15.88
C ILE A 155 2.67 25.45 -14.67
N GLY A 156 1.58 26.16 -14.52
CA GLY A 156 0.59 25.88 -13.51
C GLY A 156 -0.75 26.52 -13.84
N ALA A 157 -1.78 26.05 -13.18
CA ALA A 157 -3.10 26.64 -13.16
C ALA A 157 -3.72 26.39 -11.77
N ALA A 158 -4.47 27.34 -11.30
CA ALA A 158 -5.16 27.22 -10.01
C ALA A 158 -6.57 27.82 -10.09
N THR A 159 -7.48 27.25 -9.32
CA THR A 159 -8.74 27.88 -8.94
C THR A 159 -8.71 28.14 -7.44
N PHE A 160 -9.16 29.30 -7.02
CA PHE A 160 -9.19 29.68 -5.60
C PHE A 160 -10.60 29.50 -5.02
N ALA A 161 -10.68 29.45 -3.70
CA ALA A 161 -11.94 29.28 -2.97
C ALA A 161 -13.00 30.34 -3.28
N ASP A 162 -12.58 31.53 -3.69
CA ASP A 162 -13.45 32.64 -4.10
C ASP A 162 -13.92 32.53 -5.57
N GLY A 163 -13.56 31.45 -6.28
CA GLY A 163 -13.89 31.22 -7.68
C GLY A 163 -12.95 31.92 -8.67
N THR A 164 -11.96 32.66 -8.21
CA THR A 164 -10.96 33.26 -9.11
C THR A 164 -10.04 32.18 -9.70
N VAL A 165 -9.46 32.48 -10.87
CA VAL A 165 -8.54 31.59 -11.59
C VAL A 165 -7.17 32.25 -11.64
N GLY A 166 -6.15 31.53 -11.23
CA GLY A 166 -4.74 31.91 -11.33
C GLY A 166 -4.02 31.09 -12.36
N LEU A 167 -3.37 31.76 -13.29
CA LEU A 167 -2.33 31.15 -14.14
C LEU A 167 -1.00 31.70 -13.64
N PRO A 168 -0.16 30.97 -12.94
CA PRO A 168 1.15 31.46 -12.59
C PRO A 168 1.97 31.64 -13.87
N THR A 169 1.93 32.84 -14.39
CA THR A 169 2.80 33.32 -15.45
C THR A 169 4.08 33.83 -14.82
N LYS A 170 5.08 32.99 -14.62
CA LYS A 170 6.45 33.47 -14.62
C LYS A 170 6.97 33.29 -16.05
N ASP A 171 7.10 34.45 -16.69
CA ASP A 171 7.83 34.71 -17.94
C ASP A 171 8.32 33.47 -18.71
N LEU A 172 7.53 33.07 -19.70
CA LEU A 172 8.08 32.43 -20.89
C LEU A 172 9.01 33.48 -21.53
N LYS A 173 10.23 33.61 -21.02
CA LYS A 173 11.27 34.28 -21.78
C LYS A 173 11.42 33.48 -23.06
N LYS A 174 11.00 34.10 -24.16
CA LYS A 174 11.26 33.64 -25.52
C LYS A 174 12.73 33.29 -25.63
N GLN A 175 13.00 32.05 -25.94
CA GLN A 175 14.26 31.65 -26.55
C GLN A 175 14.23 32.08 -28.02
#